data_f4c1c01fd340b5420759b72c87a7d006
#
_entry.id   f4c1c01fd340b5420759b72c87a7d006
#
_cell.length_a   1.000
_cell.length_b   1.000
_cell.length_c   1.000
_cell.angle_alpha   90.00
_cell.angle_beta   90.00
_cell.angle_gamma   90.00
#
_symmetry.space_group_name_H-M   'P 1'
#
loop_
_entity.id
_entity.type
_entity.pdbx_description
1 polymer ?
#
loop_
_entity_poly.entity_id
_entity_poly.type
_entity_poly.pdbx_seq_one_letter_code
_entity_poly.pdbx_strand_id
1 'polypeptide(L)'
;DGRCAIYDETLKEIIIKTLTLKALWQIKEIKKASPDTIPIIFIDEPSISQLGTSAYVTVSQEEVIEMFKETAGALCAIHCCGKCDWCVPIESGINIINLDAYSFARNLSVFKDDVETFLNCGGKIAWGIVPTLDKEALEKADENLLEEKFISAVKYLTEKGIDEKLVIDNSIITPSCGAGSLSEPLAEKAMSLTKKLSDSLKERYKA
;
A
#
# COMPACT_ATOMS: atom_id res chain seq x y z
N ASP A 1 7.02 -21.24 -23.77
CA ASP A 1 6.06 -21.11 -24.85
C ASP A 1 5.43 -19.70 -24.95
N GLY A 2 5.75 -18.80 -24.04
CA GLY A 2 5.30 -17.40 -24.02
C GLY A 2 3.92 -17.18 -23.39
N ARG A 3 3.29 -18.19 -22.81
CA ARG A 3 2.06 -18.01 -22.03
C ARG A 3 2.38 -17.43 -20.66
N CYS A 4 1.51 -16.54 -20.17
CA CYS A 4 1.64 -16.02 -18.80
C CYS A 4 1.41 -17.14 -17.79
N ALA A 5 2.23 -17.14 -16.72
CA ALA A 5 2.19 -18.18 -15.67
C ALA A 5 0.83 -18.29 -14.96
N ILE A 6 0.06 -17.19 -14.92
CA ILE A 6 -1.27 -17.16 -14.31
C ILE A 6 -2.28 -18.12 -14.98
N TYR A 7 -2.03 -18.51 -16.25
CA TYR A 7 -2.87 -19.44 -17.00
C TYR A 7 -2.39 -20.90 -16.92
N ASP A 8 -1.38 -21.16 -16.11
CA ASP A 8 -0.88 -22.50 -15.83
C ASP A 8 -0.98 -22.76 -14.33
N GLU A 9 -1.93 -23.62 -13.93
CA GLU A 9 -2.25 -23.88 -12.52
C GLU A 9 -1.02 -24.34 -11.72
N THR A 10 -0.15 -25.14 -12.32
CA THR A 10 1.07 -25.63 -11.64
C THR A 10 2.07 -24.50 -11.43
N LEU A 11 2.30 -23.67 -12.44
CA LEU A 11 3.20 -22.52 -12.32
C LEU A 11 2.65 -21.46 -11.39
N LYS A 12 1.34 -21.18 -11.45
CA LYS A 12 0.64 -20.28 -10.53
C LYS A 12 0.85 -20.71 -9.07
N GLU A 13 0.57 -21.99 -8.77
CA GLU A 13 0.74 -22.55 -7.42
C GLU A 13 2.20 -22.48 -6.94
N ILE A 14 3.17 -22.80 -7.79
CA ILE A 14 4.60 -22.71 -7.47
C ILE A 14 5.00 -21.28 -7.14
N ILE A 15 4.55 -20.30 -7.93
CA ILE A 15 4.86 -18.87 -7.72
C ILE A 15 4.29 -18.42 -6.38
N ILE A 16 3.01 -18.65 -6.11
CA ILE A 16 2.35 -18.25 -4.86
C ILE A 16 3.09 -18.84 -3.66
N LYS A 17 3.33 -20.16 -3.66
CA LYS A 17 4.06 -20.84 -2.57
C LYS A 17 5.47 -20.32 -2.39
N THR A 18 6.17 -20.00 -3.48
CA THR A 18 7.52 -19.44 -3.42
C THR A 18 7.52 -18.05 -2.79
N LEU A 19 6.57 -17.18 -3.16
CA LEU A 19 6.42 -15.86 -2.57
C LEU A 19 6.07 -15.94 -1.08
N THR A 20 5.16 -16.84 -0.71
CA THR A 20 4.80 -17.10 0.69
C THR A 20 6.01 -17.56 1.51
N LEU A 21 6.78 -18.52 1.00
CA LEU A 21 8.00 -18.98 1.68
C LEU A 21 9.05 -17.87 1.81
N LYS A 22 9.19 -17.02 0.79
CA LYS A 22 10.08 -15.85 0.83
C LYS A 22 9.64 -14.87 1.92
N ALA A 23 8.36 -14.57 2.02
CA ALA A 23 7.81 -13.71 3.06
C ALA A 23 8.07 -14.30 4.46
N LEU A 24 7.77 -15.57 4.67
CA LEU A 24 8.03 -16.24 5.94
C LEU A 24 9.52 -16.26 6.31
N TRP A 25 10.40 -16.45 5.33
CA TRP A 25 11.85 -16.36 5.55
C TRP A 25 12.26 -14.96 5.99
N GLN A 26 11.77 -13.90 5.34
CA GLN A 26 12.06 -12.51 5.72
C GLN A 26 11.60 -12.24 7.16
N ILE A 27 10.38 -12.67 7.53
CA ILE A 27 9.85 -12.54 8.89
C ILE A 27 10.79 -13.22 9.90
N LYS A 28 11.24 -14.44 9.60
CA LYS A 28 12.16 -15.18 10.45
C LYS A 28 13.48 -14.44 10.63
N GLU A 29 14.06 -13.89 9.56
CA GLU A 29 15.33 -13.15 9.64
C GLU A 29 15.16 -11.82 10.40
N ILE A 30 14.06 -11.09 10.19
CA ILE A 30 13.74 -9.87 10.98
C ILE A 30 13.60 -10.20 12.46
N LYS A 31 12.87 -11.27 12.80
CA LYS A 31 12.70 -11.71 14.19
C LYS A 31 14.00 -12.18 14.86
N LYS A 32 14.94 -12.74 14.10
CA LYS A 32 16.28 -13.06 14.62
C LYS A 32 17.06 -11.80 14.98
N ALA A 33 16.98 -10.76 14.13
CA ALA A 33 17.68 -9.51 14.34
C ALA A 33 17.04 -8.65 15.44
N SER A 34 15.72 -8.69 15.55
CA SER A 34 14.93 -7.91 16.52
C SER A 34 13.69 -8.72 16.97
N PRO A 35 13.78 -9.52 18.03
CA PRO A 35 12.71 -10.43 18.46
C PRO A 35 11.38 -9.73 18.79
N ASP A 36 11.43 -8.50 19.32
CA ASP A 36 10.26 -7.74 19.77
C ASP A 36 9.59 -6.96 18.62
N THR A 37 10.20 -6.92 17.44
CA THR A 37 9.65 -6.22 16.26
C THR A 37 8.46 -6.98 15.71
N ILE A 38 7.44 -6.27 15.25
CA ILE A 38 6.32 -6.83 14.47
C ILE A 38 6.68 -6.66 12.97
N PRO A 39 7.03 -7.75 12.26
CA PRO A 39 7.35 -7.67 10.84
C PRO A 39 6.09 -7.40 10.02
N ILE A 40 6.22 -6.51 9.04
CA ILE A 40 5.19 -6.24 8.04
C ILE A 40 5.83 -6.52 6.67
N ILE A 41 5.20 -7.37 5.87
CA ILE A 41 5.66 -7.68 4.52
C ILE A 41 4.78 -6.93 3.52
N PHE A 42 5.41 -6.09 2.70
CA PHE A 42 4.75 -5.43 1.59
C PHE A 42 4.88 -6.27 0.32
N ILE A 43 3.75 -6.50 -0.34
CA ILE A 43 3.65 -7.14 -1.65
C ILE A 43 3.43 -6.01 -2.66
N ASP A 44 4.38 -5.82 -3.57
CA ASP A 44 4.25 -4.85 -4.65
C ASP A 44 3.52 -5.50 -5.82
N GLU A 45 2.27 -5.08 -6.06
CA GLU A 45 1.43 -5.66 -7.12
C GLU A 45 0.75 -4.56 -7.96
N PRO A 46 1.49 -3.93 -8.87
CA PRO A 46 0.95 -2.89 -9.72
C PRO A 46 -0.08 -3.40 -10.73
N SER A 47 -0.10 -4.71 -11.03
CA SER A 47 -1.02 -5.30 -12.01
C SER A 47 -2.48 -5.25 -11.55
N ILE A 48 -2.76 -5.12 -10.24
CA ILE A 48 -4.13 -4.92 -9.75
C ILE A 48 -4.77 -3.69 -10.40
N SER A 49 -4.00 -2.67 -10.72
CA SER A 49 -4.49 -1.48 -11.43
C SER A 49 -5.01 -1.77 -12.84
N GLN A 50 -4.72 -2.94 -13.38
CA GLN A 50 -5.11 -3.36 -14.73
C GLN A 50 -6.20 -4.43 -14.74
N LEU A 51 -6.67 -4.89 -13.58
CA LEU A 51 -7.80 -5.82 -13.50
C LEU A 51 -9.04 -5.21 -14.17
N GLY A 52 -9.76 -6.05 -14.93
CA GLY A 52 -10.92 -5.61 -15.71
C GLY A 52 -10.58 -4.87 -17.00
N THR A 53 -9.29 -4.66 -17.32
CA THR A 53 -8.88 -4.14 -18.63
C THR A 53 -8.69 -5.27 -19.65
N SER A 54 -8.51 -4.93 -20.92
CA SER A 54 -8.25 -5.91 -22.00
C SER A 54 -6.98 -6.74 -21.78
N ALA A 55 -6.05 -6.28 -20.96
CA ALA A 55 -4.82 -7.02 -20.64
C ALA A 55 -5.07 -8.23 -19.73
N TYR A 56 -6.10 -8.16 -18.85
CA TYR A 56 -6.43 -9.19 -17.87
C TYR A 56 -7.90 -9.61 -17.89
N VAL A 57 -8.51 -9.61 -19.07
CA VAL A 57 -9.95 -9.88 -19.27
C VAL A 57 -10.40 -11.25 -18.80
N THR A 58 -9.48 -12.21 -18.71
CA THR A 58 -9.76 -13.60 -18.32
C THR A 58 -9.34 -13.92 -16.89
N VAL A 59 -8.77 -12.95 -16.16
CA VAL A 59 -8.41 -13.10 -14.74
C VAL A 59 -9.53 -12.50 -13.91
N SER A 60 -10.20 -13.33 -13.13
CA SER A 60 -11.28 -12.85 -12.27
C SER A 60 -10.75 -12.21 -10.98
N GLN A 61 -11.55 -11.32 -10.37
CA GLN A 61 -11.20 -10.73 -9.08
C GLN A 61 -11.13 -11.79 -7.99
N GLU A 62 -12.05 -12.77 -8.02
CA GLU A 62 -12.11 -13.88 -7.07
C GLU A 62 -10.82 -14.71 -7.10
N GLU A 63 -10.29 -14.96 -8.30
CA GLU A 63 -9.01 -15.67 -8.47
C GLU A 63 -7.86 -14.91 -7.80
N VAL A 64 -7.79 -13.59 -8.00
CA VAL A 64 -6.77 -12.74 -7.38
C VAL A 64 -6.92 -12.67 -5.87
N ILE A 65 -8.15 -12.57 -5.36
CA ILE A 65 -8.45 -12.60 -3.92
C ILE A 65 -7.94 -13.91 -3.30
N GLU A 66 -8.23 -15.06 -3.90
CA GLU A 66 -7.75 -16.35 -3.38
C GLU A 66 -6.20 -16.46 -3.41
N MET A 67 -5.56 -15.95 -4.46
CA MET A 67 -4.08 -15.90 -4.53
C MET A 67 -3.47 -15.09 -3.37
N PHE A 68 -4.08 -13.96 -3.02
CA PHE A 68 -3.61 -13.14 -1.89
C PHE A 68 -3.90 -13.79 -0.54
N LYS A 69 -5.04 -14.47 -0.37
CA LYS A 69 -5.34 -15.22 0.87
C LYS A 69 -4.31 -16.30 1.17
N GLU A 70 -3.81 -16.99 0.15
CA GLU A 70 -2.76 -17.99 0.31
C GLU A 70 -1.42 -17.36 0.76
N THR A 71 -1.16 -16.11 0.38
CA THR A 71 0.07 -15.39 0.74
C THR A 71 -0.01 -14.71 2.12
N ALA A 72 -1.19 -14.51 2.67
CA ALA A 72 -1.47 -13.67 3.85
C ALA A 72 -1.19 -14.34 5.22
N GLY A 73 -0.23 -15.25 5.33
CA GLY A 73 0.13 -15.92 6.61
C GLY A 73 0.83 -15.06 7.66
N ALA A 74 0.99 -13.75 7.44
CA ALA A 74 1.63 -12.78 8.33
C ALA A 74 0.93 -11.42 8.21
N LEU A 75 1.35 -10.40 8.98
CA LEU A 75 0.92 -9.01 8.71
C LEU A 75 1.38 -8.61 7.32
N CYS A 76 0.45 -8.65 6.38
CA CYS A 76 0.71 -8.35 4.98
C CYS A 76 0.15 -7.00 4.59
N ALA A 77 0.96 -6.24 3.86
CA ALA A 77 0.57 -5.02 3.19
C ALA A 77 0.62 -5.25 1.68
N ILE A 78 -0.28 -4.62 0.94
CA ILE A 78 -0.23 -4.59 -0.51
C ILE A 78 0.06 -3.18 -0.98
N HIS A 79 1.01 -3.03 -1.91
CA HIS A 79 1.29 -1.76 -2.58
C HIS A 79 0.81 -1.78 -4.02
N CYS A 80 0.01 -0.76 -4.38
CA CYS A 80 -0.34 -0.47 -5.77
C CYS A 80 -0.10 1.02 -6.06
N CYS A 81 0.82 1.31 -6.99
CA CYS A 81 1.17 2.68 -7.39
C CYS A 81 0.26 3.26 -8.50
N GLY A 82 -0.84 2.60 -8.84
CA GLY A 82 -1.83 3.05 -9.81
C GLY A 82 -3.23 3.20 -9.21
N LYS A 83 -4.21 3.49 -10.07
CA LYS A 83 -5.62 3.38 -9.68
C LYS A 83 -5.97 1.91 -9.54
N CYS A 84 -6.42 1.53 -8.36
CA CYS A 84 -6.73 0.16 -8.01
C CYS A 84 -8.21 0.01 -7.69
N ASP A 85 -8.76 -1.17 -7.94
CA ASP A 85 -9.98 -1.63 -7.31
C ASP A 85 -9.61 -2.13 -5.91
N TRP A 86 -9.85 -1.28 -4.90
CA TRP A 86 -9.44 -1.56 -3.52
C TRP A 86 -10.30 -2.62 -2.82
N CYS A 87 -11.45 -3.01 -3.40
CA CYS A 87 -12.23 -4.14 -2.89
C CYS A 87 -11.40 -5.42 -2.93
N VAL A 88 -10.65 -5.65 -4.01
CA VAL A 88 -9.84 -6.86 -4.21
C VAL A 88 -8.84 -7.11 -3.07
N PRO A 89 -7.92 -6.17 -2.73
CA PRO A 89 -7.03 -6.36 -1.59
C PRO A 89 -7.77 -6.42 -0.25
N ILE A 90 -8.81 -5.62 -0.03
CA ILE A 90 -9.58 -5.61 1.22
C ILE A 90 -10.25 -6.96 1.46
N GLU A 91 -10.93 -7.53 0.47
CA GLU A 91 -11.61 -8.84 0.56
C GLU A 91 -10.63 -10.00 0.70
N SER A 92 -9.37 -9.83 0.28
CA SER A 92 -8.34 -10.86 0.43
C SER A 92 -7.78 -10.98 1.86
N GLY A 93 -8.22 -10.12 2.80
CA GLY A 93 -7.79 -10.16 4.20
C GLY A 93 -6.42 -9.53 4.45
N ILE A 94 -5.96 -8.66 3.55
CA ILE A 94 -4.76 -7.84 3.74
C ILE A 94 -4.96 -6.91 4.94
N ASN A 95 -3.91 -6.71 5.74
CA ASN A 95 -3.96 -5.87 6.93
C ASN A 95 -3.71 -4.39 6.62
N ILE A 96 -2.93 -4.10 5.58
CA ILE A 96 -2.53 -2.73 5.22
C ILE A 96 -2.65 -2.57 3.70
N ILE A 97 -3.38 -1.56 3.26
CA ILE A 97 -3.38 -1.10 1.87
C ILE A 97 -2.43 0.09 1.73
N ASN A 98 -1.56 0.06 0.74
CA ASN A 98 -0.60 1.12 0.45
C ASN A 98 -0.79 1.64 -0.98
N LEU A 99 -1.02 2.91 -1.11
CA LEU A 99 -1.28 3.57 -2.39
C LEU A 99 -0.30 4.73 -2.62
N ASP A 100 -0.05 5.06 -3.87
CA ASP A 100 0.49 6.38 -4.24
C ASP A 100 -0.59 7.45 -4.00
N ALA A 101 -0.64 7.94 -2.77
CA ALA A 101 -1.61 8.96 -2.39
C ALA A 101 -1.23 10.36 -2.87
N TYR A 102 0.04 10.59 -3.24
CA TYR A 102 0.45 11.84 -3.86
C TYR A 102 -0.28 12.08 -5.18
N SER A 103 -0.47 11.01 -5.97
CA SER A 103 -1.09 11.06 -7.31
C SER A 103 -2.54 10.58 -7.33
N PHE A 104 -2.92 9.61 -6.51
CA PHE A 104 -4.16 8.85 -6.66
C PHE A 104 -5.02 8.76 -5.39
N ALA A 105 -4.80 9.61 -4.37
CA ALA A 105 -5.54 9.57 -3.10
C ALA A 105 -7.07 9.49 -3.29
N ARG A 106 -7.62 10.27 -4.25
CA ARG A 106 -9.06 10.31 -4.52
C ARG A 106 -9.63 8.96 -4.98
N ASN A 107 -8.81 8.09 -5.58
CA ASN A 107 -9.29 6.77 -6.03
C ASN A 107 -9.84 5.93 -4.86
N LEU A 108 -9.24 6.04 -3.68
CA LEU A 108 -9.68 5.30 -2.50
C LEU A 108 -11.12 5.66 -2.08
N SER A 109 -11.54 6.90 -2.26
CA SER A 109 -12.89 7.36 -1.89
C SER A 109 -14.03 6.81 -2.77
N VAL A 110 -13.71 6.13 -3.87
CA VAL A 110 -14.69 5.41 -4.70
C VAL A 110 -15.21 4.18 -3.96
N PHE A 111 -14.38 3.57 -3.13
CA PHE A 111 -14.62 2.33 -2.38
C PHE A 111 -14.96 2.62 -0.90
N LYS A 112 -15.73 3.69 -0.66
CA LYS A 112 -15.99 4.24 0.68
C LYS A 112 -16.48 3.19 1.68
N ASP A 113 -17.46 2.35 1.31
CA ASP A 113 -18.08 1.41 2.23
C ASP A 113 -17.12 0.27 2.60
N ASP A 114 -16.34 -0.22 1.65
CA ASP A 114 -15.32 -1.24 1.86
C ASP A 114 -14.17 -0.70 2.72
N VAL A 115 -13.72 0.53 2.43
CA VAL A 115 -12.66 1.21 3.20
C VAL A 115 -13.12 1.46 4.65
N GLU A 116 -14.35 1.91 4.87
CA GLU A 116 -14.89 2.12 6.22
C GLU A 116 -14.97 0.81 7.00
N THR A 117 -15.46 -0.26 6.37
CA THR A 117 -15.49 -1.59 6.96
C THR A 117 -14.08 -2.10 7.29
N PHE A 118 -13.15 -1.95 6.37
CA PHE A 118 -11.75 -2.32 6.54
C PHE A 118 -11.11 -1.63 7.74
N LEU A 119 -11.28 -0.31 7.85
CA LEU A 119 -10.75 0.47 8.97
C LEU A 119 -11.38 0.05 10.31
N ASN A 120 -12.70 -0.17 10.36
CA ASN A 120 -13.42 -0.64 11.55
C ASN A 120 -12.97 -2.05 11.99
N CYS A 121 -12.49 -2.87 11.06
CA CYS A 121 -11.89 -4.18 11.34
C CYS A 121 -10.40 -4.11 11.74
N GLY A 122 -9.84 -2.90 11.90
CA GLY A 122 -8.44 -2.69 12.29
C GLY A 122 -7.44 -2.64 11.13
N GLY A 123 -7.94 -2.63 9.89
CA GLY A 123 -7.13 -2.39 8.69
C GLY A 123 -6.49 -1.01 8.70
N LYS A 124 -5.37 -0.84 8.00
CA LYS A 124 -4.62 0.42 7.96
C LYS A 124 -4.38 0.89 6.54
N ILE A 125 -4.33 2.22 6.39
CA ILE A 125 -3.97 2.86 5.12
C ILE A 125 -2.55 3.41 5.23
N ALA A 126 -1.65 2.92 4.39
CA ALA A 126 -0.32 3.48 4.22
C ALA A 126 -0.36 4.49 3.06
N TRP A 127 -0.33 5.77 3.44
CA TRP A 127 -0.44 6.89 2.52
C TRP A 127 0.91 7.21 1.91
N GLY A 128 1.11 6.89 0.65
CA GLY A 128 2.28 7.26 -0.14
C GLY A 128 2.26 8.74 -0.54
N ILE A 129 2.56 9.62 0.41
CA ILE A 129 2.46 11.07 0.23
C ILE A 129 3.76 11.69 -0.31
N VAL A 130 4.93 11.09 -0.01
CA VAL A 130 6.20 11.63 -0.48
C VAL A 130 6.49 11.14 -1.90
N PRO A 131 6.56 12.03 -2.92
CA PRO A 131 6.66 11.62 -4.31
C PRO A 131 8.04 11.05 -4.64
N THR A 132 8.12 9.76 -4.94
CA THR A 132 9.37 9.09 -5.37
C THR A 132 9.40 8.78 -6.85
N LEU A 133 8.25 8.76 -7.53
CA LEU A 133 8.15 8.52 -8.96
C LEU A 133 8.37 9.79 -9.81
N ASP A 134 8.20 10.97 -9.19
CA ASP A 134 8.42 12.28 -9.80
C ASP A 134 9.57 13.00 -9.09
N LYS A 135 10.75 12.99 -9.72
CA LYS A 135 11.97 13.59 -9.16
C LYS A 135 11.83 15.10 -8.98
N GLU A 136 11.19 15.80 -9.93
CA GLU A 136 11.02 17.26 -9.85
C GLU A 136 10.06 17.62 -8.72
N ALA A 137 8.99 16.85 -8.54
CA ALA A 137 8.08 17.02 -7.43
C ALA A 137 8.79 16.77 -6.09
N LEU A 138 9.63 15.72 -6.01
CA LEU A 138 10.41 15.43 -4.80
C LEU A 138 11.42 16.53 -4.49
N GLU A 139 12.10 17.08 -5.50
CA GLU A 139 13.04 18.20 -5.32
C GLU A 139 12.36 19.44 -4.75
N LYS A 140 11.12 19.70 -5.14
CA LYS A 140 10.31 20.86 -4.70
C LYS A 140 9.53 20.59 -3.40
N ALA A 141 9.40 19.33 -3.00
CA ALA A 141 8.60 18.96 -1.84
C ALA A 141 9.23 19.47 -0.54
N ASP A 142 8.38 19.99 0.31
CA ASP A 142 8.65 20.34 1.69
C ASP A 142 7.55 19.76 2.61
N GLU A 143 7.73 19.91 3.90
CA GLU A 143 6.85 19.35 4.93
C GLU A 143 5.43 19.94 4.84
N ASN A 144 5.31 21.25 4.62
CA ASN A 144 4.01 21.93 4.56
C ASN A 144 3.18 21.44 3.36
N LEU A 145 3.81 21.36 2.17
CA LEU A 145 3.15 20.85 0.97
C LEU A 145 2.66 19.41 1.17
N LEU A 146 3.48 18.57 1.80
CA LEU A 146 3.13 17.16 2.02
C LEU A 146 2.05 17.01 3.08
N GLU A 147 2.04 17.85 4.12
CA GLU A 147 0.96 17.87 5.12
C GLU A 147 -0.36 18.31 4.49
N GLU A 148 -0.38 19.34 3.65
CA GLU A 148 -1.57 19.77 2.90
C GLU A 148 -2.09 18.64 1.98
N LYS A 149 -1.19 17.90 1.34
CA LYS A 149 -1.52 16.74 0.51
C LYS A 149 -2.17 15.63 1.33
N PHE A 150 -1.61 15.31 2.50
CA PHE A 150 -2.18 14.31 3.40
C PHE A 150 -3.57 14.71 3.89
N ILE A 151 -3.74 15.95 4.36
CA ILE A 151 -5.04 16.47 4.80
C ILE A 151 -6.07 16.39 3.67
N SER A 152 -5.67 16.75 2.44
CA SER A 152 -6.54 16.64 1.27
C SER A 152 -6.91 15.18 0.95
N ALA A 153 -5.97 14.24 1.13
CA ALA A 153 -6.22 12.82 0.93
C ALA A 153 -7.22 12.27 1.94
N VAL A 154 -7.06 12.60 3.22
CA VAL A 154 -8.02 12.26 4.29
C VAL A 154 -9.39 12.85 4.00
N LYS A 155 -9.44 14.11 3.55
CA LYS A 155 -10.68 14.82 3.24
C LYS A 155 -11.53 14.12 2.18
N TYR A 156 -10.93 13.45 1.19
CA TYR A 156 -11.70 12.67 0.21
C TYR A 156 -12.53 11.54 0.84
N LEU A 157 -12.08 10.98 1.96
CA LEU A 157 -12.83 9.96 2.70
C LEU A 157 -13.85 10.58 3.65
N THR A 158 -13.48 11.63 4.37
CA THR A 158 -14.36 12.29 5.35
C THR A 158 -15.53 13.00 4.69
N GLU A 159 -15.35 13.58 3.51
CA GLU A 159 -16.45 14.14 2.68
C GLU A 159 -17.45 13.08 2.22
N LYS A 160 -17.07 11.80 2.24
CA LYS A 160 -17.96 10.66 1.99
C LYS A 160 -18.60 10.10 3.25
N GLY A 161 -18.29 10.69 4.42
CA GLY A 161 -18.92 10.35 5.71
C GLY A 161 -18.12 9.39 6.58
N ILE A 162 -16.88 9.02 6.21
CA ILE A 162 -16.01 8.25 7.10
C ILE A 162 -15.51 9.18 8.21
N ASP A 163 -15.53 8.71 9.45
CA ASP A 163 -15.05 9.46 10.61
C ASP A 163 -13.56 9.79 10.48
N GLU A 164 -13.19 11.06 10.69
CA GLU A 164 -11.81 11.52 10.54
C GLU A 164 -10.87 10.82 11.52
N LYS A 165 -11.32 10.64 12.76
CA LYS A 165 -10.50 9.99 13.78
C LYS A 165 -10.21 8.53 13.41
N LEU A 166 -11.21 7.83 12.86
CA LEU A 166 -11.03 6.46 12.37
C LEU A 166 -9.96 6.40 11.28
N VAL A 167 -9.96 7.35 10.33
CA VAL A 167 -8.95 7.41 9.26
C VAL A 167 -7.57 7.71 9.84
N ILE A 168 -7.45 8.72 10.71
CA ILE A 168 -6.17 9.16 11.29
C ILE A 168 -5.55 8.07 12.16
N ASP A 169 -6.31 7.46 13.07
CA ASP A 169 -5.82 6.41 13.97
C ASP A 169 -5.31 5.15 13.21
N ASN A 170 -5.76 4.99 11.97
CA ASN A 170 -5.36 3.88 11.10
C ASN A 170 -4.47 4.31 9.93
N SER A 171 -3.82 5.46 10.04
CA SER A 171 -2.93 6.00 9.01
C SER A 171 -1.46 5.65 9.26
N ILE A 172 -0.74 5.34 8.19
CA ILE A 172 0.72 5.17 8.14
C ILE A 172 1.23 6.09 7.02
N ILE A 173 2.35 6.78 7.24
CA ILE A 173 2.96 7.64 6.21
C ILE A 173 4.10 6.89 5.53
N THR A 174 4.08 6.88 4.20
CA THR A 174 5.10 6.22 3.37
C THR A 174 5.50 7.10 2.19
N PRO A 175 6.64 6.79 1.54
CA PRO A 175 6.87 7.25 0.16
C PRO A 175 5.80 6.69 -0.79
N SER A 176 5.58 7.37 -1.92
CA SER A 176 4.56 6.97 -2.91
C SER A 176 4.89 5.65 -3.61
N CYS A 177 6.18 5.31 -3.67
CA CYS A 177 6.70 4.05 -4.21
C CYS A 177 8.13 3.83 -3.70
N GLY A 178 8.80 2.76 -4.16
CA GLY A 178 10.18 2.46 -3.82
C GLY A 178 11.16 3.57 -4.22
N ALA A 179 12.16 3.82 -3.38
CA ALA A 179 13.18 4.85 -3.60
C ALA A 179 14.44 4.33 -4.34
N GLY A 180 14.48 3.05 -4.71
CA GLY A 180 15.68 2.40 -5.26
C GLY A 180 16.13 2.90 -6.65
N SER A 181 15.27 3.61 -7.39
CA SER A 181 15.60 4.23 -8.68
C SER A 181 16.06 5.69 -8.55
N LEU A 182 16.01 6.26 -7.35
CA LEU A 182 16.47 7.61 -7.07
C LEU A 182 17.99 7.65 -6.88
N SER A 183 18.59 8.85 -7.05
CA SER A 183 19.94 9.07 -6.56
C SER A 183 19.96 9.05 -5.02
N GLU A 184 21.10 8.70 -4.43
CA GLU A 184 21.25 8.62 -2.97
C GLU A 184 20.75 9.90 -2.24
N PRO A 185 21.12 11.14 -2.66
CA PRO A 185 20.61 12.34 -2.01
C PRO A 185 19.10 12.51 -2.09
N LEU A 186 18.46 12.10 -3.20
CA LEU A 186 17.00 12.16 -3.34
C LEU A 186 16.32 11.07 -2.52
N ALA A 187 16.91 9.88 -2.43
CA ALA A 187 16.39 8.81 -1.55
C ALA A 187 16.46 9.23 -0.08
N GLU A 188 17.57 9.82 0.37
CA GLU A 188 17.72 10.39 1.71
C GLU A 188 16.69 11.49 1.98
N LYS A 189 16.49 12.40 1.00
CA LYS A 189 15.46 13.44 1.11
C LYS A 189 14.07 12.82 1.27
N ALA A 190 13.72 11.82 0.48
CA ALA A 190 12.41 11.16 0.56
C ALA A 190 12.19 10.53 1.93
N MET A 191 13.18 9.80 2.46
CA MET A 191 13.09 9.18 3.78
C MET A 191 13.02 10.22 4.91
N SER A 192 13.81 11.30 4.81
CA SER A 192 13.77 12.41 5.78
C SER A 192 12.40 13.10 5.80
N LEU A 193 11.83 13.40 4.62
CA LEU A 193 10.50 14.01 4.52
C LEU A 193 9.41 13.08 5.05
N THR A 194 9.48 11.78 4.76
CA THR A 194 8.54 10.79 5.29
C THR A 194 8.54 10.78 6.82
N LYS A 195 9.73 10.77 7.43
CA LYS A 195 9.86 10.81 8.89
C LYS A 195 9.33 12.10 9.47
N LYS A 196 9.73 13.26 8.94
CA LYS A 196 9.30 14.58 9.42
C LYS A 196 7.79 14.73 9.34
N LEU A 197 7.18 14.38 8.20
CA LEU A 197 5.73 14.42 8.04
C LEU A 197 5.03 13.52 9.05
N SER A 198 5.52 12.28 9.25
CA SER A 198 4.95 11.37 10.24
C SER A 198 5.02 11.94 11.66
N ASP A 199 6.14 12.57 12.03
CA ASP A 199 6.33 13.15 13.36
C ASP A 199 5.41 14.38 13.54
N SER A 200 5.32 15.28 12.55
CA SER A 200 4.43 16.44 12.55
C SER A 200 2.96 16.04 12.70
N LEU A 201 2.51 15.04 11.93
CA LEU A 201 1.13 14.57 12.01
C LEU A 201 0.81 13.92 13.35
N LYS A 202 1.74 13.17 13.97
CA LYS A 202 1.57 12.63 15.32
C LYS A 202 1.40 13.74 16.36
N GLU A 203 2.19 14.80 16.27
CA GLU A 203 2.05 15.97 17.16
C GLU A 203 0.70 16.68 16.94
N ARG A 204 0.31 16.87 15.69
CA ARG A 204 -0.94 17.55 15.32
C ARG A 204 -2.17 16.80 15.84
N TYR A 205 -2.22 15.50 15.64
CA TYR A 205 -3.37 14.68 16.02
C TYR A 205 -3.24 14.04 17.40
N LYS A 206 -2.12 14.27 18.11
CA LYS A 206 -1.81 13.68 19.43
C LYS A 206 -2.02 12.17 19.47
N ALA A 207 -1.59 11.52 18.40
CA ALA A 207 -1.71 10.09 18.20
C ALA A 207 -0.50 9.32 18.78
#